data_03359679f4b78601e4e19f6db14d514a
#
_entry.id   03359679f4b78601e4e19f6db14d514a
#
_cell.length_a   1.000
_cell.length_b   1.000
_cell.length_c   1.000
_cell.angle_alpha   90.00
_cell.angle_beta   90.00
_cell.angle_gamma   90.00
#
_symmetry.space_group_name_H-M   'P 1'
#
loop_
_entity.id
_entity.type
_entity.pdbx_description
1 polymer ?
#
loop_
_entity_poly.entity_id
_entity_poly.type
_entity_poly.pdbx_seq_one_letter_code
_entity_poly.pdbx_strand_id
1 'polypeptide(L)'
;MKRCSPLAAGLVVLFLSLGAYAADACKHRGELDTMYCDDNNDMVADPPADAKKWKNPSTIVFTYTPVEDPAVYENIFKPFTTHLAKCLDKKVVFYQVQSNAAEIEAMRSGRLHVAGFSTGTA
;
A
#
# COMPACT_ATOMS: atom_id res chain seq x y z
N MET A 1 -13.11 35.68 -64.44
CA MET A 1 -14.10 34.89 -63.67
C MET A 1 -13.34 33.96 -62.76
N LYS A 2 -13.20 34.32 -61.48
CA LYS A 2 -12.47 33.50 -60.46
C LYS A 2 -13.52 32.89 -59.54
N ARG A 3 -13.56 31.55 -59.50
CA ARG A 3 -14.45 30.79 -58.62
C ARG A 3 -13.77 30.60 -57.28
N CYS A 4 -14.38 31.09 -56.20
CA CYS A 4 -14.00 30.82 -54.84
C CYS A 4 -14.62 29.48 -54.42
N SER A 5 -13.77 28.53 -53.93
CA SER A 5 -14.21 27.30 -53.26
C SER A 5 -14.44 27.60 -51.78
N PRO A 6 -15.50 27.07 -51.18
CA PRO A 6 -15.68 27.17 -49.74
C PRO A 6 -14.79 26.19 -48.95
N LEU A 7 -14.04 26.71 -47.99
CA LEU A 7 -13.33 25.93 -46.99
C LEU A 7 -14.35 25.24 -46.05
N ALA A 8 -14.42 23.94 -46.08
CA ALA A 8 -15.14 23.15 -45.09
C ALA A 8 -14.33 23.15 -43.78
N ALA A 9 -14.81 23.87 -42.78
CA ALA A 9 -14.26 23.83 -41.44
C ALA A 9 -14.71 22.51 -40.75
N GLY A 10 -13.79 21.56 -40.69
CA GLY A 10 -14.01 20.31 -39.93
C GLY A 10 -13.98 20.60 -38.42
N LEU A 11 -15.11 20.43 -37.78
CA LEU A 11 -15.23 20.48 -36.32
C LEU A 11 -14.66 19.18 -35.71
N VAL A 12 -13.43 19.26 -35.20
CA VAL A 12 -12.84 18.14 -34.45
C VAL A 12 -13.44 18.17 -33.04
N VAL A 13 -14.42 17.27 -32.80
CA VAL A 13 -14.98 17.05 -31.47
C VAL A 13 -13.99 16.15 -30.70
N LEU A 14 -13.21 16.77 -29.82
CA LEU A 14 -12.31 16.06 -28.91
C LEU A 14 -13.16 15.42 -27.81
N PHE A 15 -13.45 14.12 -27.94
CA PHE A 15 -14.04 13.34 -26.83
C PHE A 15 -12.99 13.18 -25.74
N LEU A 16 -13.02 14.05 -24.72
CA LEU A 16 -12.38 13.82 -23.44
C LEU A 16 -13.13 12.68 -22.76
N SER A 17 -12.63 11.46 -22.90
CA SER A 17 -13.04 10.35 -22.05
C SER A 17 -12.57 10.64 -20.63
N LEU A 18 -13.44 11.25 -19.81
CA LEU A 18 -13.30 11.22 -18.37
C LEU A 18 -13.41 9.75 -17.95
N GLY A 19 -12.28 9.10 -17.75
CA GLY A 19 -12.22 7.84 -17.05
C GLY A 19 -12.80 8.06 -15.65
N ALA A 20 -14.03 7.65 -15.44
CA ALA A 20 -14.58 7.54 -14.11
C ALA A 20 -13.73 6.50 -13.38
N TYR A 21 -12.79 6.94 -12.56
CA TYR A 21 -12.24 6.09 -11.52
C TYR A 21 -13.43 5.77 -10.61
N ALA A 22 -13.97 4.57 -10.76
CA ALA A 22 -14.86 4.02 -9.76
C ALA A 22 -14.03 3.92 -8.48
N ALA A 23 -14.16 4.87 -7.60
CA ALA A 23 -13.72 4.72 -6.22
C ALA A 23 -14.48 3.50 -5.71
N ASP A 24 -13.77 2.47 -5.27
CA ASP A 24 -14.37 1.35 -4.55
C ASP A 24 -15.27 1.98 -3.48
N ALA A 25 -16.56 1.68 -3.52
CA ALA A 25 -17.54 2.33 -2.66
C ALA A 25 -17.35 1.85 -1.22
N CYS A 26 -16.42 2.49 -0.52
CA CYS A 26 -16.20 2.29 0.90
C CYS A 26 -17.42 2.77 1.65
N LYS A 27 -18.13 1.89 2.33
CA LYS A 27 -19.33 2.20 3.11
C LYS A 27 -18.98 2.83 4.44
N HIS A 28 -17.91 2.34 5.05
CA HIS A 28 -17.41 2.81 6.32
C HIS A 28 -15.88 2.86 6.27
N ARG A 29 -15.28 3.85 6.90
CA ARG A 29 -13.82 4.02 6.94
C ARG A 29 -13.30 4.24 8.35
N GLY A 30 -14.14 4.74 9.25
CA GLY A 30 -13.68 5.19 10.55
C GLY A 30 -12.61 6.28 10.41
N GLU A 31 -11.54 6.15 11.16
CA GLU A 31 -10.39 7.07 11.16
C GLU A 31 -9.26 6.62 10.20
N LEU A 32 -9.47 5.57 9.38
CA LEU A 32 -8.48 5.09 8.44
C LEU A 32 -8.20 6.11 7.33
N ASP A 33 -7.00 6.06 6.76
CA ASP A 33 -6.62 6.85 5.59
C ASP A 33 -7.57 6.57 4.41
N THR A 34 -7.70 7.54 3.52
CA THR A 34 -8.64 7.51 2.37
C THR A 34 -8.44 6.33 1.43
N MET A 35 -7.27 5.69 1.46
CA MET A 35 -6.97 4.51 0.66
C MET A 35 -7.48 3.19 1.24
N TYR A 36 -7.98 3.19 2.48
CA TYR A 36 -8.46 2.01 3.17
C TYR A 36 -9.97 2.07 3.44
N CYS A 37 -10.55 0.91 3.65
CA CYS A 37 -11.93 0.72 4.03
C CYS A 37 -12.01 -0.20 5.25
N ASP A 38 -13.05 -0.05 6.05
CA ASP A 38 -13.38 -0.89 7.20
C ASP A 38 -14.90 -1.05 7.23
N ASP A 39 -15.43 -1.81 6.26
CA ASP A 39 -16.88 -1.94 6.07
C ASP A 39 -17.57 -2.71 7.19
N ASN A 40 -16.83 -3.56 7.90
CA ASN A 40 -17.32 -4.35 9.04
C ASN A 40 -17.14 -3.64 10.40
N ASN A 41 -16.44 -2.51 10.42
CA ASN A 41 -16.18 -1.67 11.61
C ASN A 41 -15.44 -2.42 12.74
N ASP A 42 -14.43 -3.21 12.36
CA ASP A 42 -13.58 -3.94 13.31
C ASP A 42 -12.25 -3.22 13.62
N MET A 43 -12.06 -2.01 13.09
CA MET A 43 -10.85 -1.18 13.19
C MET A 43 -9.63 -1.76 12.46
N VAL A 44 -9.86 -2.69 11.55
CA VAL A 44 -8.83 -3.26 10.67
C VAL A 44 -9.18 -2.92 9.23
N ALA A 45 -8.20 -2.47 8.46
CA ALA A 45 -8.42 -2.19 7.05
C ALA A 45 -8.82 -3.47 6.29
N ASP A 46 -9.93 -3.41 5.57
CA ASP A 46 -10.40 -4.50 4.73
C ASP A 46 -9.42 -4.80 3.59
N PRO A 47 -9.26 -6.07 3.19
CA PRO A 47 -8.51 -6.40 2.00
C PRO A 47 -9.20 -5.83 0.75
N PRO A 48 -8.45 -5.41 -0.28
CA PRO A 48 -9.04 -4.94 -1.53
C PRO A 48 -9.99 -5.99 -2.12
N ALA A 49 -11.20 -5.56 -2.53
CA ALA A 49 -12.18 -6.43 -3.17
C ALA A 49 -11.66 -7.03 -4.50
N ASP A 50 -10.81 -6.29 -5.23
CA ASP A 50 -10.14 -6.79 -6.42
C ASP A 50 -8.88 -7.58 -6.05
N ALA A 51 -8.93 -8.90 -6.23
CA ALA A 51 -7.82 -9.80 -5.97
C ALA A 51 -6.53 -9.44 -6.74
N LYS A 52 -6.62 -8.70 -7.86
CA LYS A 52 -5.45 -8.22 -8.61
C LYS A 52 -4.65 -7.17 -7.85
N LYS A 53 -5.27 -6.50 -6.88
CA LYS A 53 -4.60 -5.54 -5.99
C LYS A 53 -3.85 -6.22 -4.83
N TRP A 54 -4.09 -7.50 -4.60
CA TRP A 54 -3.44 -8.24 -3.52
C TRP A 54 -1.95 -8.42 -3.80
N LYS A 55 -1.16 -8.22 -2.76
CA LYS A 55 0.29 -8.45 -2.80
C LYS A 55 0.59 -9.83 -2.22
N ASN A 56 1.32 -10.63 -2.98
CA ASN A 56 1.76 -11.95 -2.55
C ASN A 56 3.28 -12.11 -2.77
N PRO A 57 4.12 -11.37 -2.06
CA PRO A 57 5.56 -11.40 -2.24
C PRO A 57 6.13 -12.76 -1.84
N SER A 58 7.21 -13.19 -2.50
CA SER A 58 7.94 -14.41 -2.16
C SER A 58 8.78 -14.25 -0.88
N THR A 59 9.11 -13.01 -0.53
CA THR A 59 9.83 -12.67 0.69
C THR A 59 9.01 -11.67 1.49
N ILE A 60 8.72 -12.01 2.74
CA ILE A 60 8.12 -11.09 3.71
C ILE A 60 9.24 -10.32 4.40
N VAL A 61 9.11 -9.01 4.43
CA VAL A 61 10.00 -8.11 5.14
C VAL A 61 9.29 -7.64 6.40
N PHE A 62 9.90 -7.92 7.54
CA PHE A 62 9.40 -7.58 8.88
C PHE A 62 10.33 -6.59 9.55
N THR A 63 9.78 -5.66 10.31
CA THR A 63 10.52 -4.79 11.21
C THR A 63 9.77 -4.54 12.51
N TYR A 64 10.44 -3.91 13.45
CA TYR A 64 9.86 -3.40 14.71
C TYR A 64 10.42 -2.00 14.99
N THR A 65 9.58 -1.12 15.53
CA THR A 65 9.97 0.23 15.92
C THR A 65 11.28 0.24 16.71
N PRO A 66 12.30 1.03 16.31
CA PRO A 66 13.58 1.09 17.00
C PRO A 66 13.45 1.89 18.30
N VAL A 67 13.46 1.21 19.45
CA VAL A 67 13.52 1.82 20.78
C VAL A 67 14.90 1.66 21.42
N GLU A 68 15.73 0.76 20.88
CA GLU A 68 17.11 0.50 21.29
C GLU A 68 17.99 0.33 20.06
N ASP A 69 19.24 -0.14 20.25
CA ASP A 69 20.15 -0.43 19.14
C ASP A 69 19.51 -1.43 18.18
N PRO A 70 19.27 -1.04 16.93
CA PRO A 70 18.64 -1.90 15.92
C PRO A 70 19.32 -3.25 15.71
N ALA A 71 20.63 -3.35 15.91
CA ALA A 71 21.37 -4.60 15.75
C ALA A 71 20.96 -5.69 16.75
N VAL A 72 20.42 -5.28 17.91
CA VAL A 72 19.95 -6.20 18.95
C VAL A 72 18.65 -6.89 18.51
N TYR A 73 17.79 -6.17 17.78
CA TYR A 73 16.47 -6.66 17.41
C TYR A 73 16.49 -7.82 16.42
N GLU A 74 17.44 -7.88 15.51
CA GLU A 74 17.53 -8.99 14.56
C GLU A 74 17.65 -10.34 15.29
N ASN A 75 18.48 -10.40 16.33
CA ASN A 75 18.66 -11.60 17.14
C ASN A 75 17.42 -11.91 18.01
N ILE A 76 16.81 -10.89 18.60
CA ILE A 76 15.61 -11.04 19.44
C ILE A 76 14.44 -11.56 18.61
N PHE A 77 14.24 -11.04 17.41
CA PHE A 77 13.13 -11.44 16.53
C PHE A 77 13.40 -12.66 15.67
N LYS A 78 14.60 -13.23 15.69
CA LYS A 78 14.94 -14.44 14.93
C LYS A 78 14.01 -15.64 15.19
N PRO A 79 13.60 -15.96 16.43
CA PRO A 79 12.61 -17.01 16.66
C PRO A 79 11.26 -16.69 16.02
N PHE A 80 10.80 -15.44 16.13
CA PHE A 80 9.55 -14.98 15.53
C PHE A 80 9.59 -15.06 13.99
N THR A 81 10.61 -14.51 13.35
CA THR A 81 10.75 -14.53 11.88
C THR A 81 10.88 -15.96 11.35
N THR A 82 11.54 -16.87 12.11
CA THR A 82 11.63 -18.28 11.76
C THR A 82 10.26 -18.97 11.84
N HIS A 83 9.48 -18.68 12.88
CA HIS A 83 8.13 -19.19 13.03
C HIS A 83 7.21 -18.68 11.90
N LEU A 84 7.24 -17.39 11.64
CA LEU A 84 6.46 -16.74 10.58
C LEU A 84 6.79 -17.32 9.20
N ALA A 85 8.07 -17.58 8.92
CA ALA A 85 8.51 -18.19 7.67
C ALA A 85 7.89 -19.59 7.47
N LYS A 86 7.84 -20.40 8.53
CA LYS A 86 7.21 -21.73 8.49
C LYS A 86 5.69 -21.66 8.30
N CYS A 87 5.02 -20.72 8.99
CA CYS A 87 3.57 -20.57 8.90
C CYS A 87 3.12 -20.11 7.51
N LEU A 88 3.89 -19.23 6.87
CA LEU A 88 3.55 -18.64 5.57
C LEU A 88 4.13 -19.40 4.38
N ASP A 89 4.99 -20.37 4.61
CA ASP A 89 5.81 -21.03 3.58
C ASP A 89 6.54 -20.03 2.69
N LYS A 90 7.16 -19.02 3.34
CA LYS A 90 7.85 -17.91 2.66
C LYS A 90 9.18 -17.59 3.34
N LYS A 91 10.08 -16.98 2.59
CA LYS A 91 11.24 -16.35 3.20
C LYS A 91 10.78 -15.14 4.03
N VAL A 92 11.26 -15.03 5.26
CA VAL A 92 11.06 -13.86 6.12
C VAL A 92 12.42 -13.28 6.49
N VAL A 93 12.56 -11.96 6.32
CA VAL A 93 13.78 -11.22 6.66
C VAL A 93 13.44 -10.09 7.62
N PHE A 94 14.31 -9.86 8.58
CA PHE A 94 14.25 -8.66 9.41
C PHE A 94 14.86 -7.49 8.64
N TYR A 95 14.17 -6.33 8.65
CA TYR A 95 14.65 -5.09 8.04
C TYR A 95 14.91 -4.06 9.12
N GLN A 96 16.14 -3.59 9.19
CA GLN A 96 16.56 -2.62 10.18
C GLN A 96 16.16 -1.21 9.76
N VAL A 97 15.35 -0.54 10.58
CA VAL A 97 14.97 0.86 10.39
C VAL A 97 15.64 1.73 11.45
N GLN A 98 15.89 3.00 11.12
CA GLN A 98 16.59 3.94 12.00
C GLN A 98 15.63 4.89 12.73
N SER A 99 14.36 4.93 12.34
CA SER A 99 13.34 5.78 12.94
C SER A 99 11.94 5.32 12.57
N ASN A 100 10.94 5.75 13.35
CA ASN A 100 9.52 5.53 13.04
C ASN A 100 9.13 6.11 11.67
N ALA A 101 9.67 7.29 11.32
CA ALA A 101 9.42 7.90 10.01
C ALA A 101 9.95 7.03 8.86
N ALA A 102 11.15 6.45 9.00
CA ALA A 102 11.71 5.53 8.02
C ALA A 102 10.90 4.23 7.91
N GLU A 103 10.34 3.75 9.02
CA GLU A 103 9.46 2.58 9.06
C GLU A 103 8.16 2.84 8.27
N ILE A 104 7.50 3.97 8.52
CA ILE A 104 6.28 4.37 7.80
C ILE A 104 6.55 4.52 6.30
N GLU A 105 7.65 5.16 5.91
CA GLU A 105 8.00 5.32 4.50
C GLU A 105 8.37 3.99 3.83
N ALA A 106 8.99 3.07 4.54
CA ALA A 106 9.26 1.72 4.03
C ALA A 106 7.95 0.93 3.79
N MET A 107 6.96 1.08 4.68
CA MET A 107 5.63 0.50 4.52
C MET A 107 4.89 1.11 3.32
N ARG A 108 4.82 2.43 3.23
CA ARG A 108 4.16 3.16 2.12
C ARG A 108 4.76 2.81 0.76
N SER A 109 6.08 2.65 0.69
CA SER A 109 6.77 2.30 -0.55
C SER A 109 6.70 0.81 -0.92
N GLY A 110 6.05 -0.03 -0.09
CA GLY A 110 5.92 -1.46 -0.30
C GLY A 110 7.22 -2.25 -0.10
N ARG A 111 8.23 -1.66 0.55
CA ARG A 111 9.48 -2.33 0.92
C ARG A 111 9.37 -3.12 2.22
N LEU A 112 8.37 -2.81 3.03
CA LEU A 112 8.05 -3.44 4.30
C LEU A 112 6.65 -4.04 4.21
N HIS A 113 6.45 -5.22 4.77
CA HIS A 113 5.19 -5.96 4.67
C HIS A 113 4.51 -6.15 6.03
N VAL A 114 5.31 -6.28 7.08
CA VAL A 114 4.83 -6.43 8.46
C VAL A 114 5.66 -5.52 9.36
N ALA A 115 5.00 -4.72 10.16
CA ALA A 115 5.64 -3.78 11.08
C ALA A 115 5.04 -3.89 12.47
N GLY A 116 5.88 -3.86 13.48
CA GLY A 116 5.47 -3.69 14.87
C GLY A 116 5.73 -2.26 15.31
N PHE A 117 4.67 -1.51 15.60
CA PHE A 117 4.78 -0.14 16.07
C PHE A 117 4.66 -0.06 17.58
N SER A 118 5.36 0.91 18.20
CA SER A 118 5.10 1.30 19.57
C SER A 118 3.83 2.14 19.65
N THR A 119 3.18 2.13 20.83
CA THR A 119 2.03 3.01 21.12
C THR A 119 2.41 4.47 20.85
N GLY A 120 1.64 5.17 20.05
CA GLY A 120 1.88 6.56 19.63
C GLY A 120 2.49 6.72 18.24
N THR A 121 2.84 5.60 17.56
CA THR A 121 3.29 5.60 16.17
C THR A 121 2.29 4.88 15.26
N ALA A 122 1.46 4.04 15.84
CA ALA A 122 0.41 3.30 15.15
C ALA A 122 -0.80 4.18 14.83
#